data_3325496ffe8674eddfc76e1614c1fc9f
#
_entry.id   3325496ffe8674eddfc76e1614c1fc9f
#
_cell.length_a   1.000
_cell.length_b   1.000
_cell.length_c   1.000
_cell.angle_alpha   90.00
_cell.angle_beta   90.00
_cell.angle_gamma   90.00
#
_symmetry.space_group_name_H-M   'P 1'
#
loop_
_entity.id
_entity.type
_entity.pdbx_description
1 polymer ?
#
loop_
_entity_poly.entity_id
_entity_poly.type
_entity_poly.pdbx_seq_one_letter_code
_entity_poly.pdbx_strand_id
1 'polypeptide(L)'
;MMRFLFAVAAFALPASAQLFTLTKDQLIRLTSQNPYDRFPDGRPKVPDAVLEKFKALTSEEIWGVLPGAGYPNQYEGNWQLLHPGKKMAGRVVTAQFMPIRPDVNEVIDEQMKARNPLGGPHHQWAIDQLQPGDVIVVDLFGKIDGGTFVGDNLATAIYALSKGAGMVVDGGIRDLEGIFPLDMAAYFRGAHPSAIRGVMMTGFNVPIRVGNATVMPGDIAFGDREGVYFVPPHLAQRILDRAEETHVHDEWTKEKLMSGKYKSIEVYGSPRTQELKDEYAEYVKKKLGRPPSQPQPKKK
;
A
#
# COMPACT_ATOMS: atom_id res chain seq x y z
N MET A 1 62.20 14.16 30.21
CA MET A 1 61.37 13.71 29.09
C MET A 1 60.12 13.08 29.66
N MET A 2 58.99 13.81 29.66
CA MET A 2 57.70 13.41 30.24
C MET A 2 56.80 12.94 29.11
N ARG A 3 56.48 11.64 29.04
CA ARG A 3 55.62 11.04 28.05
C ARG A 3 54.16 11.19 28.50
N PHE A 4 53.38 12.04 27.81
CA PHE A 4 51.93 12.11 27.96
C PHE A 4 51.30 10.94 27.21
N LEU A 5 50.65 10.00 27.92
CA LEU A 5 49.75 9.03 27.35
C LEU A 5 48.40 9.70 27.16
N PHE A 6 47.98 9.88 25.90
CA PHE A 6 46.59 10.22 25.57
C PHE A 6 45.75 8.93 25.60
N ALA A 7 44.90 8.80 26.61
CA ALA A 7 43.86 7.77 26.61
C ALA A 7 42.71 8.20 25.70
N VAL A 8 42.56 7.55 24.55
CA VAL A 8 41.38 7.70 23.70
C VAL A 8 40.25 6.89 24.34
N ALA A 9 39.31 7.56 24.97
CA ALA A 9 38.06 6.94 25.42
C ALA A 9 37.17 6.66 24.20
N ALA A 10 37.11 5.41 23.74
CA ALA A 10 36.16 4.95 22.77
C ALA A 10 34.75 4.95 23.41
N PHE A 11 33.94 5.92 23.08
CA PHE A 11 32.50 5.88 23.37
C PHE A 11 31.89 4.77 22.53
N ALA A 12 31.67 3.60 23.11
CA ALA A 12 30.83 2.57 22.55
C ALA A 12 29.37 3.08 22.62
N LEU A 13 28.87 3.58 21.51
CA LEU A 13 27.43 3.81 21.37
C LEU A 13 26.73 2.46 21.57
N PRO A 14 25.69 2.35 22.43
CA PRO A 14 24.96 1.12 22.55
C PRO A 14 24.30 0.84 21.19
N ALA A 15 24.77 -0.21 20.51
CA ALA A 15 24.07 -0.77 19.36
C ALA A 15 22.78 -1.41 19.91
N SER A 16 21.71 -0.62 20.02
CA SER A 16 20.39 -1.19 20.29
C SER A 16 20.02 -2.05 19.09
N ALA A 17 19.99 -3.35 19.28
CA ALA A 17 19.46 -4.30 18.30
C ALA A 17 18.00 -3.93 18.01
N GLN A 18 17.74 -3.30 16.86
CA GLN A 18 16.40 -2.90 16.47
C GLN A 18 15.73 -4.06 15.76
N LEU A 19 15.13 -4.96 16.53
CA LEU A 19 14.33 -6.06 15.99
C LEU A 19 12.95 -5.60 15.50
N PHE A 20 12.49 -4.42 15.92
CA PHE A 20 11.08 -4.05 15.84
C PHE A 20 10.74 -2.89 14.89
N THR A 21 11.62 -1.93 14.71
CA THR A 21 11.43 -0.78 13.81
C THR A 21 12.71 -0.41 13.11
N LEU A 22 12.58 0.21 11.93
CA LEU A 22 13.72 0.86 11.28
C LEU A 22 14.03 2.21 11.95
N THR A 23 15.29 2.62 11.91
CA THR A 23 15.63 4.01 12.18
C THR A 23 15.13 4.90 11.07
N LYS A 24 14.95 6.20 11.36
CA LYS A 24 14.62 7.21 10.36
C LYS A 24 15.56 7.15 9.15
N ASP A 25 16.86 7.07 9.38
CA ASP A 25 17.87 7.04 8.30
C ASP A 25 17.81 5.77 7.47
N GLN A 26 17.55 4.63 8.10
CA GLN A 26 17.33 3.38 7.38
C GLN A 26 16.08 3.47 6.48
N LEU A 27 14.98 3.99 6.99
CA LEU A 27 13.74 4.14 6.20
C LEU A 27 13.92 5.13 5.04
N ILE A 28 14.61 6.27 5.28
CA ILE A 28 14.96 7.22 4.22
C ILE A 28 15.82 6.55 3.15
N ARG A 29 16.83 5.77 3.53
CA ARG A 29 17.69 5.06 2.58
C ARG A 29 16.92 4.04 1.74
N LEU A 30 16.03 3.26 2.36
CA LEU A 30 15.20 2.27 1.67
C LEU A 30 14.17 2.90 0.73
N THR A 31 13.75 4.13 1.02
CA THR A 31 12.77 4.89 0.21
C THR A 31 13.41 6.13 -0.43
N SER A 32 14.69 6.05 -0.83
CA SER A 32 15.49 7.19 -1.31
C SER A 32 14.94 7.87 -2.57
N GLN A 33 14.17 7.14 -3.40
CA GLN A 33 13.54 7.68 -4.60
C GLN A 33 12.23 8.43 -4.33
N ASN A 34 11.76 8.51 -3.06
CA ASN A 34 10.55 9.23 -2.72
C ASN A 34 10.64 10.73 -3.10
N PRO A 35 9.74 11.25 -3.94
CA PRO A 35 9.76 12.65 -4.37
C PRO A 35 9.00 13.59 -3.42
N TYR A 36 8.31 13.06 -2.42
CA TYR A 36 7.44 13.81 -1.52
C TYR A 36 8.11 14.10 -0.18
N ASP A 37 7.47 14.92 0.63
CA ASP A 37 7.82 15.13 2.03
C ASP A 37 7.85 13.81 2.83
N ARG A 38 8.30 13.90 4.08
CA ARG A 38 8.37 12.76 4.98
C ARG A 38 7.72 13.07 6.32
N PHE A 39 7.17 12.06 6.94
CA PHE A 39 6.80 12.09 8.34
C PHE A 39 8.04 12.17 9.25
N PRO A 40 7.89 12.52 10.54
CA PRO A 40 9.03 12.61 11.47
C PRO A 40 9.87 11.33 11.59
N ASP A 41 9.23 10.16 11.41
CA ASP A 41 9.87 8.83 11.42
C ASP A 41 10.63 8.50 10.12
N GLY A 42 10.55 9.34 9.10
CA GLY A 42 11.20 9.15 7.79
C GLY A 42 10.30 8.52 6.72
N ARG A 43 9.10 8.06 7.07
CA ARG A 43 8.13 7.47 6.15
C ARG A 43 7.71 8.49 5.07
N PRO A 44 7.63 8.11 3.78
CA PRO A 44 7.10 8.98 2.73
C PRO A 44 5.70 9.52 3.05
N LYS A 45 5.51 10.83 2.83
CA LYS A 45 4.25 11.52 3.03
C LYS A 45 3.65 11.93 1.69
N VAL A 46 3.11 10.94 0.97
CA VAL A 46 2.40 11.20 -0.29
C VAL A 46 1.23 12.18 -0.03
N PRO A 47 1.08 13.26 -0.81
CA PRO A 47 0.01 14.24 -0.60
C PRO A 47 -1.39 13.64 -0.77
N ASP A 48 -2.36 14.09 0.02
CA ASP A 48 -3.75 13.63 -0.07
C ASP A 48 -4.35 13.86 -1.46
N ALA A 49 -3.98 14.96 -2.13
CA ALA A 49 -4.42 15.23 -3.50
C ALA A 49 -3.95 14.16 -4.51
N VAL A 50 -2.80 13.51 -4.28
CA VAL A 50 -2.33 12.37 -5.07
C VAL A 50 -3.16 11.13 -4.78
N LEU A 51 -3.43 10.85 -3.49
CA LEU A 51 -4.25 9.72 -3.07
C LEU A 51 -5.68 9.80 -3.62
N GLU A 52 -6.28 10.99 -3.63
CA GLU A 52 -7.61 11.19 -4.22
C GLU A 52 -7.63 10.89 -5.72
N LYS A 53 -6.59 11.27 -6.46
CA LYS A 53 -6.46 10.90 -7.88
C LYS A 53 -6.33 9.39 -8.07
N PHE A 54 -5.63 8.70 -7.18
CA PHE A 54 -5.53 7.24 -7.23
C PHE A 54 -6.88 6.55 -7.06
N LYS A 55 -7.81 7.07 -6.25
CA LYS A 55 -9.17 6.51 -6.10
C LYS A 55 -9.96 6.50 -7.42
N ALA A 56 -9.61 7.34 -8.39
CA ALA A 56 -10.24 7.33 -9.70
C ALA A 56 -9.72 6.21 -10.63
N LEU A 57 -8.54 5.66 -10.34
CA LEU A 57 -7.87 4.65 -11.16
C LEU A 57 -8.55 3.27 -11.11
N THR A 58 -8.12 2.40 -12.01
CA THR A 58 -8.42 0.97 -12.04
C THR A 58 -7.14 0.15 -11.86
N SER A 59 -7.30 -1.12 -11.50
CA SER A 59 -6.19 -2.08 -11.41
C SER A 59 -5.36 -2.15 -12.70
N GLU A 60 -6.00 -2.12 -13.87
CA GLU A 60 -5.34 -2.20 -15.18
C GLU A 60 -4.36 -1.04 -15.40
N GLU A 61 -4.76 0.18 -15.03
CA GLU A 61 -3.93 1.38 -15.21
C GLU A 61 -2.67 1.35 -14.37
N ILE A 62 -2.75 0.82 -13.15
CA ILE A 62 -1.61 0.63 -12.27
C ILE A 62 -0.72 -0.50 -12.78
N TRP A 63 -1.32 -1.65 -13.13
CA TRP A 63 -0.62 -2.78 -13.71
C TRP A 63 0.14 -2.40 -14.97
N GLY A 64 -0.42 -1.58 -15.84
CA GLY A 64 0.20 -1.14 -17.09
C GLY A 64 1.54 -0.40 -16.92
N VAL A 65 1.89 0.02 -15.70
CA VAL A 65 3.14 0.75 -15.40
C VAL A 65 4.14 -0.08 -14.61
N LEU A 66 3.69 -0.79 -13.58
CA LEU A 66 4.57 -1.40 -12.56
C LEU A 66 5.55 -2.43 -13.12
N PRO A 67 5.14 -3.47 -13.89
CA PRO A 67 6.08 -4.45 -14.42
C PRO A 67 7.13 -3.84 -15.35
N GLY A 68 6.70 -2.91 -16.22
CA GLY A 68 7.60 -2.18 -17.13
C GLY A 68 8.56 -1.22 -16.43
N ALA A 69 8.28 -0.87 -15.19
CA ALA A 69 9.16 -0.08 -14.33
C ALA A 69 10.09 -0.95 -13.46
N GLY A 70 10.04 -2.28 -13.58
CA GLY A 70 10.85 -3.21 -12.81
C GLY A 70 10.20 -3.69 -11.49
N TYR A 71 8.90 -3.47 -11.33
CA TYR A 71 8.12 -3.86 -10.14
C TYR A 71 7.03 -4.90 -10.50
N PRO A 72 7.41 -6.15 -10.81
CA PRO A 72 6.46 -7.17 -11.29
C PRO A 72 5.55 -7.73 -10.19
N ASN A 73 5.93 -7.61 -8.91
CA ASN A 73 5.29 -8.28 -7.77
C ASN A 73 4.73 -7.26 -6.77
N GLN A 74 3.93 -6.30 -7.24
CA GLN A 74 3.33 -5.27 -6.37
C GLN A 74 1.81 -5.38 -6.28
N TYR A 75 1.28 -6.54 -6.64
CA TYR A 75 -0.15 -6.85 -6.61
C TYR A 75 -0.41 -8.12 -5.81
N GLU A 76 -1.52 -8.11 -5.07
CA GLU A 76 -2.04 -9.30 -4.41
C GLU A 76 -3.57 -9.35 -4.54
N GLY A 77 -4.08 -10.51 -4.92
CA GLY A 77 -5.50 -10.79 -5.11
C GLY A 77 -6.09 -11.74 -4.07
N ASN A 78 -7.23 -12.34 -4.40
CA ASN A 78 -7.93 -13.35 -3.58
C ASN A 78 -8.34 -12.85 -2.19
N TRP A 79 -8.81 -11.62 -2.12
CA TRP A 79 -9.31 -11.02 -0.88
C TRP A 79 -10.81 -11.26 -0.70
N GLN A 80 -11.23 -11.38 0.56
CA GLN A 80 -12.58 -11.00 0.95
C GLN A 80 -12.62 -9.48 1.12
N LEU A 81 -13.68 -8.85 0.62
CA LEU A 81 -13.87 -7.41 0.66
C LEU A 81 -15.08 -7.08 1.54
N LEU A 82 -14.90 -6.21 2.52
CA LEU A 82 -16.00 -5.73 3.35
C LEU A 82 -17.05 -5.00 2.50
N HIS A 83 -16.60 -4.09 1.62
CA HIS A 83 -17.44 -3.31 0.72
C HIS A 83 -16.98 -3.50 -0.74
N PRO A 84 -17.50 -4.51 -1.45
CA PRO A 84 -17.19 -4.71 -2.86
C PRO A 84 -17.55 -3.48 -3.70
N GLY A 85 -16.55 -2.88 -4.33
CA GLY A 85 -16.73 -1.66 -5.14
C GLY A 85 -16.32 -0.36 -4.45
N LYS A 86 -16.05 -0.37 -3.15
CA LYS A 86 -15.38 0.76 -2.49
C LYS A 86 -13.89 0.71 -2.78
N LYS A 87 -13.38 1.73 -3.46
CA LYS A 87 -11.95 1.87 -3.76
C LYS A 87 -11.18 2.39 -2.54
N MET A 88 -9.95 1.94 -2.41
CA MET A 88 -9.02 2.35 -1.38
C MET A 88 -7.83 3.06 -2.01
N ALA A 89 -7.40 4.17 -1.43
CA ALA A 89 -6.07 4.74 -1.67
C ALA A 89 -5.57 5.43 -0.40
N GLY A 90 -4.38 5.06 0.06
CA GLY A 90 -3.79 5.64 1.26
C GLY A 90 -2.32 5.30 1.42
N ARG A 91 -1.66 5.97 2.38
CA ARG A 91 -0.25 5.73 2.71
C ARG A 91 -0.12 4.49 3.60
N VAL A 92 0.76 3.60 3.23
CA VAL A 92 0.99 2.35 3.96
C VAL A 92 1.65 2.60 5.31
N VAL A 93 1.04 2.05 6.35
CA VAL A 93 1.67 1.74 7.65
C VAL A 93 1.72 0.22 7.76
N THR A 94 2.90 -0.35 7.99
CA THR A 94 3.07 -1.80 8.01
C THR A 94 3.12 -2.34 9.45
N ALA A 95 2.48 -3.50 9.67
CA ALA A 95 2.63 -4.28 10.90
C ALA A 95 2.88 -5.75 10.53
N GLN A 96 3.95 -6.33 11.08
CA GLN A 96 4.36 -7.70 10.83
C GLN A 96 4.15 -8.57 12.05
N PHE A 97 3.58 -9.74 11.82
CA PHE A 97 3.40 -10.75 12.86
C PHE A 97 4.06 -12.06 12.45
N MET A 98 4.49 -12.82 13.47
CA MET A 98 4.99 -14.18 13.34
C MET A 98 4.30 -15.09 14.37
N PRO A 99 4.32 -16.42 14.17
CA PRO A 99 3.94 -17.36 15.22
C PRO A 99 4.73 -17.09 16.51
N ILE A 100 4.05 -17.15 17.65
CA ILE A 100 4.69 -16.84 18.93
C ILE A 100 5.88 -17.75 19.22
N ARG A 101 6.98 -17.14 19.60
CA ARG A 101 8.16 -17.80 20.11
C ARG A 101 8.53 -17.10 21.42
N PRO A 102 8.41 -17.79 22.58
CA PRO A 102 8.44 -17.13 23.88
C PRO A 102 9.71 -16.32 24.17
N ASP A 103 10.89 -16.86 23.83
CA ASP A 103 12.18 -16.21 24.01
C ASP A 103 12.32 -14.90 23.19
N VAL A 104 11.79 -14.87 21.98
CA VAL A 104 11.76 -13.68 21.12
C VAL A 104 10.68 -12.70 21.59
N ASN A 105 9.50 -13.22 21.97
CA ASN A 105 8.40 -12.38 22.45
C ASN A 105 8.75 -11.62 23.73
N GLU A 106 9.50 -12.23 24.64
CA GLU A 106 9.99 -11.58 25.87
C GLU A 106 10.82 -10.33 25.56
N VAL A 107 11.73 -10.42 24.59
CA VAL A 107 12.54 -9.28 24.13
C VAL A 107 11.67 -8.19 23.50
N ILE A 108 10.68 -8.57 22.69
CA ILE A 108 9.73 -7.63 22.09
C ILE A 108 8.91 -6.94 23.18
N ASP A 109 8.40 -7.68 24.17
CA ASP A 109 7.62 -7.13 25.29
C ASP A 109 8.43 -6.11 26.08
N GLU A 110 9.74 -6.37 26.33
CA GLU A 110 10.61 -5.39 26.97
C GLU A 110 10.79 -4.11 26.16
N GLN A 111 10.97 -4.22 24.85
CA GLN A 111 11.08 -3.05 23.97
C GLN A 111 9.78 -2.26 23.90
N MET A 112 8.64 -2.97 23.93
CA MET A 112 7.32 -2.35 23.88
C MET A 112 6.95 -1.62 25.18
N LYS A 113 7.44 -2.02 26.36
CA LYS A 113 7.23 -1.30 27.62
C LYS A 113 7.67 0.16 27.55
N ALA A 114 8.79 0.44 26.86
CA ALA A 114 9.26 1.81 26.67
C ALA A 114 8.44 2.61 25.66
N ARG A 115 7.83 1.96 24.66
CA ARG A 115 7.05 2.60 23.58
C ARG A 115 5.58 2.74 23.91
N ASN A 116 5.05 1.82 24.71
CA ASN A 116 3.66 1.76 25.13
C ASN A 116 3.56 1.70 26.67
N PRO A 117 3.78 2.81 27.37
CA PRO A 117 3.75 2.83 28.85
C PRO A 117 2.37 2.51 29.44
N LEU A 118 1.30 2.63 28.65
CA LEU A 118 -0.05 2.22 29.05
C LEU A 118 -0.23 0.70 29.04
N GLY A 119 0.70 -0.03 28.41
CA GLY A 119 0.59 -1.47 28.23
C GLY A 119 -0.47 -1.86 27.18
N GLY A 120 -0.88 -3.11 27.21
CA GLY A 120 -1.88 -3.65 26.30
C GLY A 120 -1.29 -4.37 25.09
N PRO A 121 -2.13 -4.98 24.24
CA PRO A 121 -1.70 -5.74 23.09
C PRO A 121 -0.98 -4.89 22.05
N HIS A 122 0.11 -5.42 21.47
CA HIS A 122 0.96 -4.67 20.54
C HIS A 122 0.24 -4.23 19.26
N HIS A 123 -0.76 -4.99 18.78
CA HIS A 123 -1.55 -4.60 17.62
C HIS A 123 -2.41 -3.36 17.87
N GLN A 124 -2.89 -3.13 19.11
CA GLN A 124 -3.60 -1.91 19.47
C GLN A 124 -2.66 -0.70 19.39
N TRP A 125 -1.46 -0.83 19.96
CA TRP A 125 -0.45 0.22 19.85
C TRP A 125 -0.14 0.58 18.38
N ALA A 126 -0.02 -0.42 17.48
CA ALA A 126 0.21 -0.17 16.06
C ALA A 126 -0.94 0.63 15.41
N ILE A 127 -2.18 0.32 15.78
CA ILE A 127 -3.38 1.05 15.32
C ILE A 127 -3.34 2.51 15.80
N ASP A 128 -2.95 2.75 17.05
CA ASP A 128 -2.89 4.08 17.66
C ASP A 128 -1.83 5.00 17.00
N GLN A 129 -0.92 4.46 16.17
CA GLN A 129 0.06 5.25 15.41
C GLN A 129 -0.49 5.79 14.08
N LEU A 130 -1.69 5.39 13.67
CA LEU A 130 -2.28 5.81 12.40
C LEU A 130 -2.59 7.30 12.38
N GLN A 131 -2.44 7.88 11.20
CA GLN A 131 -2.75 9.28 10.90
C GLN A 131 -3.77 9.36 9.76
N PRO A 132 -4.44 10.51 9.57
CA PRO A 132 -5.36 10.71 8.46
C PRO A 132 -4.74 10.34 7.11
N GLY A 133 -5.43 9.52 6.32
CA GLY A 133 -4.98 9.02 5.03
C GLY A 133 -4.04 7.81 5.08
N ASP A 134 -3.77 7.25 6.27
CA ASP A 134 -2.99 6.01 6.40
C ASP A 134 -3.86 4.78 6.18
N VAL A 135 -3.31 3.78 5.49
CA VAL A 135 -3.84 2.42 5.37
C VAL A 135 -2.93 1.49 6.15
N ILE A 136 -3.48 0.82 7.17
CA ILE A 136 -2.71 -0.21 7.86
C ILE A 136 -2.67 -1.48 7.01
N VAL A 137 -1.46 -1.98 6.76
CA VAL A 137 -1.20 -3.21 6.01
C VAL A 137 -0.52 -4.21 6.94
N VAL A 138 -1.17 -5.33 7.15
CA VAL A 138 -0.79 -6.31 8.17
C VAL A 138 -0.38 -7.62 7.50
N ASP A 139 0.88 -8.03 7.72
CA ASP A 139 1.35 -9.38 7.44
C ASP A 139 1.07 -10.26 8.67
N LEU A 140 0.06 -11.10 8.54
CA LEU A 140 -0.33 -12.10 9.54
C LEU A 140 -0.25 -13.51 8.96
N PHE A 141 0.65 -13.69 7.98
CA PHE A 141 0.98 -14.94 7.28
C PHE A 141 -0.23 -15.80 6.89
N GLY A 142 -1.36 -15.16 6.55
CA GLY A 142 -2.60 -15.84 6.15
C GLY A 142 -3.38 -16.49 7.29
N LYS A 143 -3.00 -16.27 8.55
CA LYS A 143 -3.66 -16.89 9.71
C LYS A 143 -5.07 -16.33 9.90
N ILE A 144 -6.08 -17.21 9.97
CA ILE A 144 -7.49 -16.85 10.18
C ILE A 144 -7.93 -17.19 11.61
N ASP A 145 -7.98 -18.49 12.00
CA ASP A 145 -8.26 -18.86 13.39
C ASP A 145 -7.13 -18.39 14.32
N GLY A 146 -7.49 -17.61 15.33
CA GLY A 146 -6.53 -16.95 16.22
C GLY A 146 -5.66 -15.88 15.52
N GLY A 147 -5.96 -15.54 14.25
CA GLY A 147 -5.29 -14.53 13.46
C GLY A 147 -6.19 -13.35 13.10
N THR A 148 -7.21 -13.09 13.90
CA THR A 148 -8.13 -11.98 13.67
C THR A 148 -7.53 -10.69 14.22
N PHE A 149 -6.95 -9.89 13.32
CA PHE A 149 -6.25 -8.65 13.67
C PHE A 149 -7.14 -7.67 14.42
N VAL A 150 -8.38 -7.49 13.93
CA VAL A 150 -9.37 -6.58 14.54
C VAL A 150 -10.75 -7.21 14.61
N GLY A 151 -11.54 -6.74 15.57
CA GLY A 151 -12.99 -6.75 15.59
C GLY A 151 -13.52 -5.34 15.39
N ASP A 152 -14.81 -5.12 15.65
CA ASP A 152 -15.53 -3.87 15.41
C ASP A 152 -14.93 -2.66 16.15
N ASN A 153 -14.57 -2.79 17.43
CA ASN A 153 -14.00 -1.70 18.21
C ASN A 153 -12.67 -1.20 17.63
N LEU A 154 -11.75 -2.10 17.28
CA LEU A 154 -10.46 -1.73 16.72
C LEU A 154 -10.56 -1.29 15.26
N ALA A 155 -11.49 -1.83 14.48
CA ALA A 155 -11.81 -1.32 13.15
C ALA A 155 -12.39 0.10 13.23
N THR A 156 -13.20 0.41 14.25
CA THR A 156 -13.69 1.76 14.51
C THR A 156 -12.53 2.72 14.83
N ALA A 157 -11.53 2.28 15.61
CA ALA A 157 -10.33 3.09 15.88
C ALA A 157 -9.55 3.35 14.58
N ILE A 158 -9.32 2.33 13.74
CA ILE A 158 -8.68 2.50 12.42
C ILE A 158 -9.46 3.51 11.58
N TYR A 159 -10.79 3.36 11.47
CA TYR A 159 -11.64 4.27 10.72
C TYR A 159 -11.50 5.72 11.19
N ALA A 160 -11.57 5.94 12.49
CA ALA A 160 -11.50 7.28 13.07
C ALA A 160 -10.13 7.95 12.86
N LEU A 161 -9.04 7.23 13.11
CA LEU A 161 -7.68 7.74 13.00
C LEU A 161 -7.25 7.96 11.55
N SER A 162 -7.54 7.00 10.67
CA SER A 162 -7.19 7.07 9.25
C SER A 162 -8.12 7.95 8.41
N LYS A 163 -9.25 8.41 8.98
CA LYS A 163 -10.35 9.09 8.26
C LYS A 163 -10.95 8.21 7.16
N GLY A 164 -11.10 6.92 7.45
CA GLY A 164 -11.72 5.95 6.55
C GLY A 164 -10.84 5.52 5.37
N ALA A 165 -9.53 5.73 5.42
CA ALA A 165 -8.64 5.40 4.31
C ALA A 165 -8.65 3.90 3.99
N GLY A 166 -8.62 3.01 5.00
CA GLY A 166 -8.78 1.57 4.79
C GLY A 166 -7.83 0.70 5.59
N MET A 167 -7.98 -0.62 5.41
CA MET A 167 -7.06 -1.63 5.97
C MET A 167 -6.88 -2.81 5.03
N VAL A 168 -5.70 -3.42 5.08
CA VAL A 168 -5.35 -4.69 4.39
C VAL A 168 -4.78 -5.65 5.42
N VAL A 169 -5.41 -6.80 5.60
CA VAL A 169 -4.99 -7.80 6.59
C VAL A 169 -4.72 -9.12 5.87
N ASP A 170 -3.44 -9.48 5.72
CA ASP A 170 -3.06 -10.81 5.23
C ASP A 170 -3.26 -11.86 6.35
N GLY A 171 -4.50 -12.00 6.75
CA GLY A 171 -5.00 -12.78 7.87
C GLY A 171 -6.49 -12.61 8.07
N GLY A 172 -6.98 -12.89 9.28
CA GLY A 172 -8.39 -12.80 9.63
C GLY A 172 -8.81 -11.46 10.23
N ILE A 173 -10.12 -11.22 10.16
CA ILE A 173 -10.84 -10.22 10.98
C ILE A 173 -12.08 -10.87 11.60
N ARG A 174 -12.73 -10.21 12.55
CA ARG A 174 -13.97 -10.70 13.15
C ARG A 174 -15.01 -9.58 13.26
N ASP A 175 -16.19 -9.92 13.77
CA ASP A 175 -17.27 -8.98 14.08
C ASP A 175 -17.72 -8.19 12.83
N LEU A 176 -17.88 -8.89 11.68
CA LEU A 176 -18.16 -8.25 10.39
C LEU A 176 -19.42 -7.38 10.42
N GLU A 177 -20.48 -7.79 11.13
CA GLU A 177 -21.72 -7.02 11.26
C GLU A 177 -21.48 -5.67 11.96
N GLY A 178 -20.55 -5.63 12.91
CA GLY A 178 -20.16 -4.40 13.60
C GLY A 178 -19.20 -3.52 12.78
N ILE A 179 -18.40 -4.12 11.89
CA ILE A 179 -17.49 -3.37 11.01
C ILE A 179 -18.22 -2.84 9.77
N PHE A 180 -19.22 -3.56 9.28
CA PHE A 180 -19.92 -3.23 8.02
C PHE A 180 -20.49 -1.80 7.97
N PRO A 181 -21.02 -1.20 9.06
CA PRO A 181 -21.47 0.20 9.04
C PRO A 181 -20.37 1.25 8.82
N LEU A 182 -19.09 0.88 8.99
CA LEU A 182 -17.97 1.80 8.77
C LEU A 182 -17.75 2.00 7.27
N ASP A 183 -17.81 3.23 6.81
CA ASP A 183 -17.59 3.58 5.40
C ASP A 183 -16.09 3.51 5.02
N MET A 184 -15.51 2.31 5.12
CA MET A 184 -14.08 2.04 4.96
C MET A 184 -13.87 0.80 4.08
N ALA A 185 -12.91 0.85 3.16
CA ALA A 185 -12.47 -0.34 2.43
C ALA A 185 -11.62 -1.24 3.34
N ALA A 186 -11.95 -2.55 3.35
CA ALA A 186 -11.18 -3.53 4.09
C ALA A 186 -10.97 -4.79 3.24
N TYR A 187 -9.72 -5.22 3.16
CA TYR A 187 -9.26 -6.41 2.45
C TYR A 187 -8.68 -7.39 3.46
N PHE A 188 -9.18 -8.63 3.47
CA PHE A 188 -8.78 -9.65 4.45
C PHE A 188 -8.87 -11.06 3.86
N ARG A 189 -8.23 -12.06 4.48
CA ARG A 189 -8.25 -13.45 3.97
C ARG A 189 -9.47 -14.23 4.42
N GLY A 190 -10.02 -13.91 5.59
CA GLY A 190 -11.19 -14.60 6.10
C GLY A 190 -11.69 -14.02 7.40
N ALA A 191 -12.89 -14.47 7.83
CA ALA A 191 -13.47 -14.08 9.10
C ALA A 191 -13.51 -15.28 10.06
N HIS A 192 -13.23 -15.02 11.35
CA HIS A 192 -13.33 -16.01 12.41
C HIS A 192 -13.64 -15.33 13.76
N PRO A 193 -14.49 -15.89 14.64
CA PRO A 193 -14.88 -15.24 15.89
C PRO A 193 -13.78 -15.20 16.96
N SER A 194 -12.67 -15.93 16.80
CA SER A 194 -11.59 -15.95 17.78
C SER A 194 -10.89 -14.59 17.91
N ALA A 195 -10.39 -14.27 19.11
CA ALA A 195 -9.45 -13.18 19.26
C ALA A 195 -8.07 -13.54 18.69
N ILE A 196 -7.23 -12.54 18.43
CA ILE A 196 -5.83 -12.74 18.04
C ILE A 196 -5.07 -13.49 19.14
N ARG A 197 -4.36 -14.55 18.79
CA ARG A 197 -3.60 -15.38 19.73
C ARG A 197 -2.51 -16.19 19.03
N GLY A 198 -1.50 -16.60 19.80
CA GLY A 198 -0.42 -17.46 19.30
C GLY A 198 0.47 -16.75 18.27
N VAL A 199 0.50 -15.44 18.28
CA VAL A 199 1.32 -14.59 17.42
C VAL A 199 2.00 -13.50 18.23
N MET A 200 3.14 -13.00 17.71
CA MET A 200 3.87 -11.86 18.26
C MET A 200 4.11 -10.84 17.15
N MET A 201 4.07 -9.57 17.48
CA MET A 201 4.35 -8.49 16.51
C MET A 201 5.86 -8.29 16.40
N THR A 202 6.42 -8.64 15.25
CA THR A 202 7.87 -8.62 14.99
C THR A 202 8.35 -7.41 14.23
N GLY A 203 7.44 -6.57 13.73
CA GLY A 203 7.81 -5.35 13.00
C GLY A 203 6.68 -4.35 12.93
N PHE A 204 7.06 -3.06 13.00
CA PHE A 204 6.19 -1.91 12.74
C PHE A 204 6.94 -0.90 11.89
N ASN A 205 6.32 -0.43 10.81
CA ASN A 205 6.97 0.42 9.79
C ASN A 205 8.30 -0.18 9.30
N VAL A 206 8.26 -1.48 8.99
CA VAL A 206 9.33 -2.25 8.34
C VAL A 206 8.83 -2.81 7.01
N PRO A 207 9.71 -3.24 6.09
CA PRO A 207 9.31 -3.99 4.92
C PRO A 207 8.62 -5.29 5.34
N ILE A 208 7.46 -5.55 4.76
CA ILE A 208 6.70 -6.78 5.02
C ILE A 208 6.37 -7.50 3.71
N ARG A 209 5.92 -8.74 3.83
CA ARG A 209 5.37 -9.51 2.71
C ARG A 209 3.86 -9.61 2.83
N VAL A 210 3.15 -9.32 1.75
CA VAL A 210 1.71 -9.62 1.61
C VAL A 210 1.54 -10.47 0.36
N GLY A 211 1.24 -11.75 0.53
CA GLY A 211 1.25 -12.70 -0.57
C GLY A 211 2.60 -12.72 -1.30
N ASN A 212 2.63 -12.30 -2.56
CA ASN A 212 3.85 -12.19 -3.38
C ASN A 212 4.43 -10.76 -3.41
N ALA A 213 3.76 -9.79 -2.82
CA ALA A 213 4.19 -8.39 -2.84
C ALA A 213 5.14 -8.08 -1.69
N THR A 214 6.18 -7.28 -1.97
CA THR A 214 6.96 -6.57 -0.96
C THR A 214 6.33 -5.21 -0.73
N VAL A 215 5.95 -4.94 0.51
CA VAL A 215 5.25 -3.72 0.91
C VAL A 215 6.16 -2.88 1.78
N MET A 216 6.35 -1.62 1.39
CA MET A 216 7.17 -0.67 2.13
C MET A 216 6.31 0.32 2.91
N PRO A 217 6.75 0.75 4.10
CA PRO A 217 6.14 1.89 4.77
C PRO A 217 6.15 3.13 3.87
N GLY A 218 4.99 3.75 3.70
CA GLY A 218 4.83 4.93 2.86
C GLY A 218 4.55 4.65 1.38
N ASP A 219 4.47 3.39 0.94
CA ASP A 219 3.88 3.05 -0.36
C ASP A 219 2.44 3.57 -0.44
N ILE A 220 1.90 3.68 -1.64
CA ILE A 220 0.47 3.90 -1.84
C ILE A 220 -0.19 2.53 -1.89
N ALA A 221 -1.04 2.21 -0.90
CA ALA A 221 -1.96 1.10 -1.02
C ALA A 221 -3.14 1.55 -1.88
N PHE A 222 -3.30 0.94 -3.04
CA PHE A 222 -4.50 1.08 -3.87
C PHE A 222 -5.26 -0.23 -3.87
N GLY A 223 -6.58 -0.16 -3.73
CA GLY A 223 -7.42 -1.35 -3.77
C GLY A 223 -8.74 -1.11 -4.51
N ASP A 224 -9.13 -2.09 -5.32
CA ASP A 224 -10.42 -2.16 -5.98
C ASP A 224 -11.01 -3.58 -5.89
N ARG A 225 -11.95 -3.94 -6.79
CA ARG A 225 -12.58 -5.27 -6.78
C ARG A 225 -11.63 -6.40 -7.18
N GLU A 226 -10.56 -6.10 -7.89
CA GLU A 226 -9.62 -7.11 -8.40
C GLU A 226 -8.57 -7.46 -7.35
N GLY A 227 -8.18 -6.50 -6.50
CA GLY A 227 -7.19 -6.72 -5.45
C GLY A 227 -6.53 -5.47 -4.95
N VAL A 228 -5.33 -5.63 -4.39
CA VAL A 228 -4.56 -4.54 -3.79
C VAL A 228 -3.20 -4.40 -4.47
N TYR A 229 -2.83 -3.16 -4.80
CA TYR A 229 -1.51 -2.77 -5.26
C TYR A 229 -0.77 -1.99 -4.17
N PHE A 230 0.54 -2.20 -4.11
CA PHE A 230 1.45 -1.45 -3.25
C PHE A 230 2.42 -0.68 -4.14
N VAL A 231 2.13 0.60 -4.35
CA VAL A 231 2.81 1.42 -5.36
C VAL A 231 3.92 2.24 -4.71
N PRO A 232 5.18 2.09 -5.14
CA PRO A 232 6.26 2.95 -4.69
C PRO A 232 5.97 4.42 -5.01
N PRO A 233 6.14 5.37 -4.07
CA PRO A 233 5.75 6.77 -4.24
C PRO A 233 6.33 7.46 -5.49
N HIS A 234 7.54 7.11 -5.89
CA HIS A 234 8.20 7.70 -7.06
C HIS A 234 7.56 7.31 -8.40
N LEU A 235 6.72 6.28 -8.44
CA LEU A 235 5.97 5.88 -9.63
C LEU A 235 4.58 6.52 -9.72
N ALA A 236 4.14 7.20 -8.65
CA ALA A 236 2.78 7.73 -8.58
C ALA A 236 2.45 8.67 -9.74
N GLN A 237 3.30 9.66 -10.02
CA GLN A 237 3.05 10.62 -11.10
C GLN A 237 3.01 9.92 -12.47
N ARG A 238 3.95 8.99 -12.72
CA ARG A 238 3.98 8.23 -13.97
C ARG A 238 2.72 7.41 -14.20
N ILE A 239 2.15 6.84 -13.12
CA ILE A 239 0.88 6.10 -13.20
C ILE A 239 -0.26 7.05 -13.54
N LEU A 240 -0.37 8.19 -12.85
CA LEU A 240 -1.41 9.18 -13.08
C LEU A 240 -1.37 9.74 -14.51
N ASP A 241 -0.18 10.10 -15.01
CA ASP A 241 -0.01 10.64 -16.37
C ASP A 241 -0.43 9.63 -17.45
N ARG A 242 -0.12 8.34 -17.21
CA ARG A 242 -0.51 7.28 -18.14
C ARG A 242 -2.00 6.95 -18.06
N ALA A 243 -2.58 7.01 -16.88
CA ALA A 243 -3.99 6.71 -16.67
C ALA A 243 -4.92 7.67 -17.43
N GLU A 244 -4.56 8.94 -17.54
CA GLU A 244 -5.34 9.92 -18.33
C GLU A 244 -5.48 9.47 -19.79
N GLU A 245 -4.39 8.98 -20.40
CA GLU A 245 -4.42 8.51 -21.79
C GLU A 245 -5.19 7.19 -21.94
N THR A 246 -5.01 6.29 -20.98
CA THR A 246 -5.74 5.02 -20.95
C THR A 246 -7.25 5.24 -20.84
N HIS A 247 -7.69 6.13 -19.95
CA HIS A 247 -9.10 6.50 -19.81
C HIS A 247 -9.70 7.01 -21.13
N VAL A 248 -9.02 7.95 -21.79
CA VAL A 248 -9.48 8.52 -23.05
C VAL A 248 -9.52 7.49 -24.17
N HIS A 249 -8.51 6.61 -24.21
CA HIS A 249 -8.47 5.50 -25.16
C HIS A 249 -9.63 4.52 -24.95
N ASP A 250 -9.87 4.13 -23.70
CA ASP A 250 -10.94 3.21 -23.34
C ASP A 250 -12.32 3.80 -23.60
N GLU A 251 -12.53 5.08 -23.30
CA GLU A 251 -13.77 5.79 -23.59
C GLU A 251 -14.05 5.76 -25.10
N TRP A 252 -13.09 6.16 -25.91
CA TRP A 252 -13.20 6.12 -27.37
C TRP A 252 -13.45 4.72 -27.90
N THR A 253 -12.68 3.73 -27.45
CA THR A 253 -12.81 2.33 -27.87
C THR A 253 -14.19 1.76 -27.54
N LYS A 254 -14.68 2.00 -26.31
CA LYS A 254 -16.00 1.54 -25.86
C LYS A 254 -17.12 2.19 -26.65
N GLU A 255 -17.02 3.49 -26.95
CA GLU A 255 -17.98 4.21 -27.82
C GLU A 255 -18.05 3.57 -29.22
N LYS A 256 -16.90 3.26 -29.83
CA LYS A 256 -16.85 2.59 -31.14
C LYS A 256 -17.45 1.18 -31.09
N LEU A 257 -17.11 0.39 -30.10
CA LEU A 257 -17.63 -0.98 -29.95
C LEU A 257 -19.15 -1.00 -29.68
N MET A 258 -19.64 -0.11 -28.83
CA MET A 258 -21.07 0.01 -28.53
C MET A 258 -21.92 0.44 -29.74
N SER A 259 -21.32 1.12 -30.72
CA SER A 259 -22.02 1.47 -31.98
C SER A 259 -22.38 0.23 -32.82
N GLY A 260 -21.76 -0.92 -32.56
CA GLY A 260 -21.94 -2.16 -33.34
C GLY A 260 -21.36 -2.11 -34.77
N LYS A 261 -20.72 -0.99 -35.18
CA LYS A 261 -20.19 -0.79 -36.52
C LYS A 261 -18.76 -1.30 -36.71
N TYR A 262 -18.02 -1.43 -35.62
CA TYR A 262 -16.60 -1.78 -35.65
C TYR A 262 -16.34 -3.12 -34.94
N LYS A 263 -15.41 -3.90 -35.48
CA LYS A 263 -14.90 -5.12 -34.82
C LYS A 263 -13.85 -4.72 -33.79
N SER A 264 -13.73 -5.50 -32.73
CA SER A 264 -12.72 -5.24 -31.68
C SER A 264 -11.30 -5.12 -32.24
N ILE A 265 -10.95 -5.95 -33.24
CA ILE A 265 -9.63 -5.91 -33.88
C ILE A 265 -9.31 -4.56 -34.57
N GLU A 266 -10.32 -3.77 -34.91
CA GLU A 266 -10.13 -2.49 -35.61
C GLU A 266 -9.82 -1.34 -34.65
N VAL A 267 -10.36 -1.40 -33.43
CA VAL A 267 -10.36 -0.27 -32.48
C VAL A 267 -9.66 -0.59 -31.16
N TYR A 268 -9.63 -1.85 -30.71
CA TYR A 268 -8.97 -2.23 -29.46
C TYR A 268 -7.44 -2.21 -29.61
N GLY A 269 -6.77 -1.55 -28.68
CA GLY A 269 -5.34 -1.30 -28.72
C GLY A 269 -5.01 -0.13 -29.64
N SER A 270 -4.29 -0.36 -30.74
CA SER A 270 -4.01 0.70 -31.71
C SER A 270 -5.04 0.68 -32.84
N PRO A 271 -5.69 1.81 -33.19
CA PRO A 271 -6.59 1.88 -34.33
C PRO A 271 -5.93 1.39 -35.61
N ARG A 272 -6.63 0.56 -36.41
CA ARG A 272 -5.99 -0.17 -37.52
C ARG A 272 -5.95 0.59 -38.83
N THR A 273 -6.96 1.40 -39.11
CA THR A 273 -7.00 2.21 -40.35
C THR A 273 -6.45 3.61 -40.10
N GLN A 274 -6.04 4.30 -41.15
CA GLN A 274 -5.55 5.67 -41.01
C GLN A 274 -6.68 6.62 -40.57
N GLU A 275 -7.88 6.42 -41.09
CA GLU A 275 -9.08 7.19 -40.69
C GLU A 275 -9.36 7.08 -39.20
N LEU A 276 -9.32 5.87 -38.63
CA LEU A 276 -9.52 5.65 -37.20
C LEU A 276 -8.37 6.24 -36.35
N LYS A 277 -7.14 6.24 -36.86
CA LYS A 277 -6.00 6.88 -36.18
C LYS A 277 -6.16 8.39 -36.12
N ASP A 278 -6.59 8.99 -37.21
CA ASP A 278 -6.78 10.45 -37.31
C ASP A 278 -7.95 10.88 -36.41
N GLU A 279 -9.04 10.13 -36.44
CA GLU A 279 -10.19 10.35 -35.56
C GLU A 279 -9.80 10.22 -34.07
N TYR A 280 -9.06 9.17 -33.71
CA TYR A 280 -8.57 8.97 -32.35
C TYR A 280 -7.64 10.11 -31.91
N ALA A 281 -6.75 10.56 -32.78
CA ALA A 281 -5.85 11.66 -32.46
C ALA A 281 -6.60 12.98 -32.19
N GLU A 282 -7.65 13.25 -32.96
CA GLU A 282 -8.52 14.40 -32.71
C GLU A 282 -9.32 14.24 -31.41
N TYR A 283 -9.82 13.04 -31.13
CA TYR A 283 -10.54 12.74 -29.90
C TYR A 283 -9.65 12.99 -28.66
N VAL A 284 -8.43 12.46 -28.65
CA VAL A 284 -7.44 12.68 -27.59
C VAL A 284 -7.11 14.15 -27.44
N LYS A 285 -6.86 14.85 -28.55
CA LYS A 285 -6.56 16.30 -28.53
C LYS A 285 -7.71 17.11 -27.94
N LYS A 286 -8.96 16.74 -28.25
CA LYS A 286 -10.16 17.39 -27.69
C LYS A 286 -10.27 17.15 -26.18
N LYS A 287 -9.95 15.94 -25.69
CA LYS A 287 -10.09 15.55 -24.29
C LYS A 287 -8.93 16.04 -23.41
N LEU A 288 -7.69 15.91 -23.90
CA LEU A 288 -6.48 16.18 -23.12
C LEU A 288 -5.75 17.48 -23.50
N GLY A 289 -6.18 18.19 -24.56
CA GLY A 289 -5.51 19.38 -25.04
C GLY A 289 -4.14 19.14 -25.71
N ARG A 290 -3.74 17.88 -25.88
CA ARG A 290 -2.46 17.44 -26.48
C ARG A 290 -2.67 16.21 -27.36
N PRO A 291 -1.78 15.93 -28.32
CA PRO A 291 -1.86 14.71 -29.10
C PRO A 291 -1.58 13.46 -28.23
N PRO A 292 -2.00 12.25 -28.67
CA PRO A 292 -1.68 11.02 -27.99
C PRO A 292 -0.16 10.82 -27.88
N SER A 293 0.29 10.27 -26.78
CA SER A 293 1.70 9.89 -26.60
C SER A 293 2.07 8.78 -27.60
N GLN A 294 3.27 8.90 -28.20
CA GLN A 294 3.74 7.83 -29.05
C GLN A 294 3.95 6.53 -28.24
N PRO A 295 3.57 5.37 -28.79
CA PRO A 295 3.86 4.09 -28.14
C PRO A 295 5.36 3.99 -27.85
N GLN A 296 5.73 3.80 -26.59
CA GLN A 296 7.13 3.54 -26.25
C GLN A 296 7.57 2.22 -26.95
N PRO A 297 8.72 2.19 -27.61
CA PRO A 297 9.22 0.96 -28.22
C PRO A 297 9.35 -0.10 -27.11
N LYS A 298 8.74 -1.26 -27.33
CA LYS A 298 8.89 -2.41 -26.43
C LYS A 298 10.40 -2.69 -26.33
N LYS A 299 11.01 -2.44 -25.18
CA LYS A 299 12.35 -2.96 -24.90
C LYS A 299 12.27 -4.48 -25.04
N LYS A 300 13.02 -5.01 -25.99
CA LYS A 300 13.21 -6.44 -26.17
C LYS A 300 13.92 -7.08 -24.98
#